data_b34acf8261de4e984540d255f4222a9e
#
_entry.id   b34acf8261de4e984540d255f4222a9e
#
_cell.length_a   1.000
_cell.length_b   1.000
_cell.length_c   1.000
_cell.angle_alpha   90.00
_cell.angle_beta   90.00
_cell.angle_gamma   90.00
#
_symmetry.space_group_name_H-M   'P 1'
#
loop_
_entity.id
_entity.type
_entity.pdbx_description
1 polymer ?
#
loop_
_entity_poly.entity_id
_entity_poly.type
_entity_poly.pdbx_seq_one_letter_code
_entity_poly.pdbx_strand_id
1 'polypeptide(L)'
;GCTRHVDGSVTPPKGFKAAYDAYCQGGWTGLSIDPNYGGQGLPYSVAIVINEFASASNMALAMYPGLTQGAVAALHTHASDEIKRRYLPKMVEGVWSGTMNLTEPHCGTDLGLLKSKASPQADGSYKISGQKIFISAGEHDMTENIIHLVLARIDGAPVSYTHLRAHETGRN
;
A
#
# COMPACT_ATOMS: atom_id res chain seq x y z
N GLY A 1 -21.56 1.94 -0.04
CA GLY A 1 -20.32 1.75 0.70
C GLY A 1 -19.78 0.33 0.54
N CYS A 2 -18.64 0.03 1.17
CA CYS A 2 -18.12 -1.33 1.23
C CYS A 2 -18.99 -2.23 2.10
N THR A 3 -19.01 -3.52 1.80
CA THR A 3 -19.66 -4.55 2.61
C THR A 3 -18.59 -5.37 3.32
N ARG A 4 -18.60 -5.36 4.65
CA ARG A 4 -17.74 -6.22 5.47
C ARG A 4 -18.49 -7.52 5.78
N HIS A 5 -17.87 -8.66 5.50
CA HIS A 5 -18.40 -9.99 5.75
C HIS A 5 -18.00 -10.52 7.14
N VAL A 6 -18.66 -11.60 7.57
CA VAL A 6 -18.44 -12.20 8.91
C VAL A 6 -17.03 -12.75 9.07
N ASP A 7 -16.44 -13.24 7.98
CA ASP A 7 -15.05 -13.74 7.92
C ASP A 7 -13.99 -12.63 7.90
N GLY A 8 -14.41 -11.36 7.90
CA GLY A 8 -13.54 -10.19 7.89
C GLY A 8 -13.19 -9.67 6.49
N SER A 9 -13.54 -10.39 5.43
CA SER A 9 -13.34 -9.91 4.05
C SER A 9 -14.22 -8.70 3.74
N VAL A 10 -13.81 -7.92 2.74
CA VAL A 10 -14.50 -6.69 2.36
C VAL A 10 -14.73 -6.66 0.85
N THR A 11 -15.99 -6.47 0.46
CA THR A 11 -16.36 -6.21 -0.94
C THR A 11 -16.57 -4.71 -1.15
N PRO A 12 -15.84 -4.07 -2.07
CA PRO A 12 -16.06 -2.67 -2.45
C PRO A 12 -17.42 -2.41 -3.08
N PRO A 13 -17.81 -1.13 -3.27
CA PRO A 13 -19.06 -0.79 -3.93
C PRO A 13 -19.14 -1.38 -5.34
N LYS A 14 -20.37 -1.67 -5.77
CA LYS A 14 -20.63 -2.17 -7.14
C LYS A 14 -19.97 -1.26 -8.17
N GLY A 15 -19.25 -1.88 -9.12
CA GLY A 15 -18.56 -1.19 -10.21
C GLY A 15 -17.09 -0.81 -9.90
N PHE A 16 -16.66 -0.80 -8.64
CA PHE A 16 -15.27 -0.44 -8.27
C PHE A 16 -14.26 -1.41 -8.88
N LYS A 17 -14.51 -2.72 -8.79
CA LYS A 17 -13.61 -3.72 -9.38
C LYS A 17 -13.44 -3.52 -10.90
N ALA A 18 -14.54 -3.36 -11.63
CA ALA A 18 -14.49 -3.14 -13.08
C ALA A 18 -13.77 -1.83 -13.45
N ALA A 19 -14.01 -0.75 -12.69
CA ALA A 19 -13.35 0.52 -12.93
C ALA A 19 -11.85 0.46 -12.56
N TYR A 20 -11.49 -0.25 -11.50
CA TYR A 20 -10.10 -0.49 -11.13
C TYR A 20 -9.37 -1.30 -12.20
N ASP A 21 -9.99 -2.38 -12.69
CA ASP A 21 -9.42 -3.20 -13.77
C ASP A 21 -9.20 -2.40 -15.04
N ALA A 22 -10.17 -1.57 -15.45
CA ALA A 22 -10.03 -0.68 -16.58
C ALA A 22 -8.89 0.35 -16.39
N TYR A 23 -8.73 0.88 -15.18
CA TYR A 23 -7.64 1.77 -14.82
C TYR A 23 -6.28 1.07 -14.96
N CYS A 24 -6.14 -0.15 -14.46
CA CYS A 24 -4.91 -0.94 -14.57
C CYS A 24 -4.62 -1.32 -16.04
N GLN A 25 -5.63 -1.81 -16.78
CA GLN A 25 -5.49 -2.16 -18.19
C GLN A 25 -5.10 -0.98 -19.07
N GLY A 26 -5.53 0.24 -18.71
CA GLY A 26 -5.10 1.48 -19.37
C GLY A 26 -3.64 1.87 -19.07
N GLY A 27 -2.94 1.16 -18.20
CA GLY A 27 -1.56 1.44 -17.80
C GLY A 27 -1.40 2.66 -16.89
N TRP A 28 -2.50 3.17 -16.32
CA TRP A 28 -2.48 4.40 -15.50
C TRP A 28 -1.77 4.23 -14.16
N THR A 29 -1.64 3.00 -13.68
CA THR A 29 -0.90 2.67 -12.44
C THR A 29 0.60 2.93 -12.54
N GLY A 30 1.19 2.74 -13.74
CA GLY A 30 2.63 2.74 -13.97
C GLY A 30 3.20 3.97 -14.67
N LEU A 31 2.44 5.06 -14.86
CA LEU A 31 2.84 6.20 -15.69
C LEU A 31 4.25 6.74 -15.39
N SER A 32 4.53 7.07 -14.13
CA SER A 32 5.79 7.67 -13.70
C SER A 32 6.75 6.70 -13.02
N ILE A 33 6.45 5.41 -13.08
CA ILE A 33 7.26 4.37 -12.46
C ILE A 33 8.38 3.94 -13.42
N ASP A 34 9.51 3.51 -12.83
CA ASP A 34 10.68 3.03 -13.54
C ASP A 34 10.33 1.87 -14.51
N PRO A 35 10.71 1.96 -15.79
CA PRO A 35 10.50 0.91 -16.78
C PRO A 35 11.10 -0.45 -16.39
N ASN A 36 12.15 -0.48 -15.58
CA ASN A 36 12.73 -1.72 -15.07
C ASN A 36 11.77 -2.56 -14.23
N TYR A 37 10.69 -1.94 -13.73
CA TYR A 37 9.64 -2.59 -12.95
C TYR A 37 8.27 -2.59 -13.65
N GLY A 38 8.25 -2.36 -14.97
CA GLY A 38 7.03 -2.37 -15.77
C GLY A 38 6.31 -1.00 -15.87
N GLY A 39 6.92 0.06 -15.39
CA GLY A 39 6.41 1.43 -15.53
C GLY A 39 6.68 2.03 -16.92
N GLN A 40 6.14 3.21 -17.17
CA GLN A 40 6.30 3.91 -18.45
C GLN A 40 7.38 4.99 -18.42
N GLY A 41 7.92 5.34 -17.24
CA GLY A 41 9.00 6.32 -17.09
C GLY A 41 8.62 7.75 -17.46
N LEU A 42 7.34 8.09 -17.50
CA LEU A 42 6.88 9.44 -17.82
C LEU A 42 7.16 10.41 -16.66
N PRO A 43 7.28 11.71 -16.93
CA PRO A 43 7.39 12.69 -15.87
C PRO A 43 6.22 12.60 -14.87
N TYR A 44 6.51 12.76 -13.59
CA TYR A 44 5.51 12.70 -12.51
C TYR A 44 4.35 13.70 -12.71
N SER A 45 4.62 14.84 -13.38
CA SER A 45 3.58 15.82 -13.73
C SER A 45 2.44 15.21 -14.57
N VAL A 46 2.72 14.21 -15.40
CA VAL A 46 1.68 13.50 -16.17
C VAL A 46 0.81 12.66 -15.23
N ALA A 47 1.43 11.97 -14.26
CA ALA A 47 0.69 11.19 -13.26
C ALA A 47 -0.21 12.08 -12.38
N ILE A 48 0.21 13.31 -12.05
CA ILE A 48 -0.60 14.27 -11.29
C ILE A 48 -1.91 14.60 -12.04
N VAL A 49 -1.85 14.86 -13.35
CA VAL A 49 -3.03 15.17 -14.16
C VAL A 49 -4.03 14.01 -14.16
N ILE A 50 -3.53 12.78 -14.32
CA ILE A 50 -4.39 11.59 -14.27
C ILE A 50 -4.99 11.40 -12.87
N ASN A 51 -4.22 11.63 -11.81
CA ASN A 51 -4.71 11.55 -10.44
C ASN A 51 -5.79 12.62 -10.16
N GLU A 52 -5.67 13.81 -10.73
CA GLU A 52 -6.70 14.86 -10.66
C GLU A 52 -8.00 14.40 -11.33
N PHE A 53 -7.93 13.85 -12.56
CA PHE A 53 -9.11 13.34 -13.25
C PHE A 53 -9.76 12.17 -12.50
N ALA A 54 -8.97 11.22 -12.00
CA ALA A 54 -9.48 10.11 -11.21
C ALA A 54 -10.17 10.59 -9.94
N SER A 55 -9.56 11.54 -9.22
CA SER A 55 -10.10 12.11 -7.98
C SER A 55 -11.37 12.93 -8.22
N ALA A 56 -11.40 13.72 -9.29
CA ALA A 56 -12.59 14.49 -9.67
C ALA A 56 -13.75 13.58 -10.09
N SER A 57 -13.45 12.44 -10.70
CA SER A 57 -14.47 11.48 -11.14
C SER A 57 -15.01 10.65 -9.96
N ASN A 58 -14.13 10.09 -9.13
CA ASN A 58 -14.49 9.31 -7.94
C ASN A 58 -13.30 9.20 -6.97
N MET A 59 -13.24 10.12 -6.01
CA MET A 59 -12.18 10.16 -5.00
C MET A 59 -12.06 8.83 -4.23
N ALA A 60 -13.18 8.20 -3.88
CA ALA A 60 -13.16 6.96 -3.12
C ALA A 60 -12.48 5.81 -3.89
N LEU A 61 -12.70 5.74 -5.21
CA LEU A 61 -11.99 4.79 -6.07
C LEU A 61 -10.52 5.18 -6.25
N ALA A 62 -10.24 6.46 -6.49
CA ALA A 62 -8.89 6.98 -6.73
C ALA A 62 -7.92 6.73 -5.56
N MET A 63 -8.44 6.58 -4.35
CA MET A 63 -7.61 6.26 -3.18
C MET A 63 -6.91 4.90 -3.28
N TYR A 64 -7.49 3.90 -3.94
CA TYR A 64 -6.88 2.57 -4.08
C TYR A 64 -5.57 2.61 -4.91
N PRO A 65 -5.59 3.07 -6.17
CA PRO A 65 -4.34 3.22 -6.93
C PRO A 65 -3.41 4.28 -6.33
N GLY A 66 -3.94 5.36 -5.73
CA GLY A 66 -3.15 6.41 -5.10
C GLY A 66 -2.30 5.91 -3.95
N LEU A 67 -2.86 5.08 -3.05
CA LEU A 67 -2.10 4.45 -1.95
C LEU A 67 -1.07 3.44 -2.48
N THR A 68 -1.42 2.70 -3.51
CA THR A 68 -0.48 1.77 -4.19
C THR A 68 0.70 2.54 -4.78
N GLN A 69 0.48 3.67 -5.44
CA GLN A 69 1.57 4.52 -5.96
C GLN A 69 2.48 5.03 -4.84
N GLY A 70 1.92 5.44 -3.70
CA GLY A 70 2.70 5.83 -2.52
C GLY A 70 3.55 4.69 -1.97
N ALA A 71 3.01 3.49 -1.88
CA ALA A 71 3.73 2.29 -1.45
C ALA A 71 4.85 1.92 -2.45
N VAL A 72 4.57 1.97 -3.76
CA VAL A 72 5.57 1.75 -4.82
C VAL A 72 6.72 2.76 -4.72
N ALA A 73 6.43 4.05 -4.54
CA ALA A 73 7.45 5.08 -4.40
C ALA A 73 8.35 4.84 -3.18
N ALA A 74 7.78 4.46 -2.03
CA ALA A 74 8.53 4.14 -0.83
C ALA A 74 9.42 2.91 -1.03
N LEU A 75 8.90 1.83 -1.60
CA LEU A 75 9.67 0.62 -1.91
C LEU A 75 10.77 0.90 -2.94
N HIS A 76 10.47 1.63 -4.00
CA HIS A 76 11.44 1.99 -5.03
C HIS A 76 12.63 2.78 -4.46
N THR A 77 12.37 3.69 -3.52
CA THR A 77 13.40 4.54 -2.93
C THR A 77 14.22 3.81 -1.87
N HIS A 78 13.59 2.99 -1.02
CA HIS A 78 14.20 2.54 0.23
C HIS A 78 14.40 1.02 0.35
N ALA A 79 13.74 0.21 -0.48
CA ALA A 79 13.84 -1.24 -0.36
C ALA A 79 15.14 -1.78 -0.98
N SER A 80 15.53 -3.00 -0.58
CA SER A 80 16.60 -3.73 -1.25
C SER A 80 16.19 -4.12 -2.67
N ASP A 81 17.16 -4.40 -3.55
CA ASP A 81 16.89 -4.81 -4.93
C ASP A 81 16.11 -6.13 -5.00
N GLU A 82 16.29 -7.01 -4.04
CA GLU A 82 15.50 -8.24 -3.92
C GLU A 82 14.03 -7.95 -3.68
N ILE A 83 13.72 -7.09 -2.71
CA ILE A 83 12.35 -6.65 -2.41
C ILE A 83 11.73 -5.92 -3.60
N LYS A 84 12.48 -5.01 -4.24
CA LYS A 84 12.00 -4.30 -5.44
C LYS A 84 11.59 -5.26 -6.54
N ARG A 85 12.47 -6.20 -6.90
CA ARG A 85 12.18 -7.21 -7.94
C ARG A 85 11.00 -8.10 -7.60
N ARG A 86 10.78 -8.40 -6.32
CA ARG A 86 9.69 -9.26 -5.87
C ARG A 86 8.33 -8.56 -5.90
N TYR A 87 8.26 -7.31 -5.48
CA TYR A 87 6.99 -6.63 -5.22
C TYR A 87 6.59 -5.61 -6.30
N LEU A 88 7.54 -4.81 -6.79
CA LEU A 88 7.20 -3.68 -7.66
C LEU A 88 6.49 -4.08 -8.95
N PRO A 89 6.91 -5.12 -9.71
CA PRO A 89 6.25 -5.44 -10.97
C PRO A 89 4.75 -5.68 -10.82
N LYS A 90 4.33 -6.51 -9.86
CA LYS A 90 2.92 -6.81 -9.62
C LYS A 90 2.12 -5.63 -9.07
N MET A 91 2.77 -4.75 -8.31
CA MET A 91 2.13 -3.52 -7.80
C MET A 91 1.97 -2.47 -8.93
N VAL A 92 2.95 -2.37 -9.82
CA VAL A 92 2.90 -1.47 -10.98
C VAL A 92 1.86 -1.93 -11.99
N GLU A 93 1.72 -3.23 -12.21
CA GLU A 93 0.67 -3.83 -13.04
C GLU A 93 -0.74 -3.66 -12.43
N GLY A 94 -0.84 -3.42 -11.11
CA GLY A 94 -2.09 -3.31 -10.37
C GLY A 94 -2.69 -4.66 -9.95
N VAL A 95 -1.99 -5.77 -10.16
CA VAL A 95 -2.38 -7.11 -9.68
C VAL A 95 -2.31 -7.17 -8.15
N TRP A 96 -1.35 -6.46 -7.55
CA TRP A 96 -1.25 -6.24 -6.11
C TRP A 96 -1.44 -4.77 -5.79
N SER A 97 -2.17 -4.48 -4.72
CA SER A 97 -2.30 -3.12 -4.19
C SER A 97 -1.37 -2.86 -3.02
N GLY A 98 -1.28 -1.61 -2.61
CA GLY A 98 -0.45 -1.19 -1.48
C GLY A 98 -1.20 -0.27 -0.52
N THR A 99 -0.80 -0.27 0.76
CA THR A 99 -1.34 0.61 1.79
C THR A 99 -0.24 1.20 2.66
N MET A 100 -0.57 2.29 3.35
CA MET A 100 0.26 2.91 4.38
C MET A 100 -0.45 2.80 5.73
N ASN A 101 0.09 1.99 6.64
CA ASN A 101 -0.52 1.70 7.93
C ASN A 101 0.20 2.47 9.05
N LEU A 102 -0.25 3.69 9.33
CA LEU A 102 0.36 4.62 10.27
C LEU A 102 -0.44 4.76 11.56
N THR A 103 -1.70 5.19 11.44
CA THR A 103 -2.59 5.58 12.54
C THR A 103 -2.90 4.43 13.48
N GLU A 104 -2.89 4.71 14.77
CA GLU A 104 -3.29 3.80 15.84
C GLU A 104 -4.44 4.40 16.66
N PRO A 105 -5.18 3.61 17.46
CA PRO A 105 -6.34 4.10 18.19
C PRO A 105 -6.10 5.34 19.07
N HIS A 106 -4.86 5.54 19.50
CA HIS A 106 -4.46 6.63 20.41
C HIS A 106 -3.55 7.67 19.76
N CYS A 107 -3.12 7.47 18.51
CA CYS A 107 -2.28 8.43 17.80
C CYS A 107 -2.49 8.39 16.29
N GLY A 108 -2.56 9.57 15.69
CA GLY A 108 -2.67 9.74 14.24
C GLY A 108 -1.71 10.82 13.76
N THR A 109 -1.91 12.06 14.18
CA THR A 109 -1.03 13.18 13.84
C THR A 109 0.33 13.04 14.51
N ASP A 110 0.36 12.72 15.81
CA ASP A 110 1.61 12.48 16.54
C ASP A 110 2.00 10.99 16.50
N LEU A 111 2.69 10.60 15.43
CA LEU A 111 3.21 9.24 15.26
C LEU A 111 4.35 8.91 16.25
N GLY A 112 4.88 9.88 16.96
CA GLY A 112 5.83 9.67 18.06
C GLY A 112 5.26 8.81 19.18
N LEU A 113 3.94 8.75 19.32
CA LEU A 113 3.22 7.97 20.34
C LEU A 113 2.92 6.53 19.93
N LEU A 114 3.23 6.10 18.70
CA LEU A 114 2.88 4.77 18.20
C LEU A 114 3.44 3.65 19.09
N LYS A 115 2.66 2.57 19.24
CA LYS A 115 2.96 1.42 20.10
C LYS A 115 3.14 0.11 19.34
N SER A 116 2.76 0.04 18.06
CA SER A 116 3.02 -1.14 17.24
C SER A 116 4.50 -1.48 17.22
N LYS A 117 4.82 -2.76 17.34
CA LYS A 117 6.19 -3.27 17.48
C LYS A 117 6.52 -4.22 16.34
N ALA A 118 7.80 -4.23 15.95
CA ALA A 118 8.39 -5.17 15.01
C ALA A 118 9.53 -5.92 15.75
N SER A 119 9.27 -7.17 16.10
CA SER A 119 10.23 -8.01 16.83
C SER A 119 11.05 -8.83 15.83
N PRO A 120 12.40 -8.69 15.81
CA PRO A 120 13.27 -9.45 14.93
C PRO A 120 13.12 -10.96 15.11
N GLN A 121 13.17 -11.71 14.02
CA GLN A 121 13.16 -13.18 14.01
C GLN A 121 14.51 -13.73 13.53
N ALA A 122 14.77 -15.01 13.80
CA ALA A 122 16.05 -15.66 13.48
C ALA A 122 16.30 -15.76 11.96
N ASP A 123 15.26 -15.75 11.15
CA ASP A 123 15.31 -15.81 9.67
C ASP A 123 15.48 -14.42 9.01
N GLY A 124 15.66 -13.37 9.81
CA GLY A 124 15.78 -11.98 9.32
C GLY A 124 14.44 -11.29 9.07
N SER A 125 13.31 -11.97 9.24
CA SER A 125 11.99 -11.38 9.20
C SER A 125 11.64 -10.63 10.49
N TYR A 126 10.47 -10.00 10.54
CA TYR A 126 9.97 -9.32 11.74
C TYR A 126 8.53 -9.74 12.03
N LYS A 127 8.27 -10.11 13.26
CA LYS A 127 6.90 -10.30 13.73
C LYS A 127 6.33 -8.96 14.17
N ILE A 128 5.26 -8.50 13.47
CA ILE A 128 4.59 -7.24 13.82
C ILE A 128 3.43 -7.53 14.77
N SER A 129 3.33 -6.71 15.83
CA SER A 129 2.23 -6.74 16.80
C SER A 129 1.74 -5.33 17.09
N GLY A 130 0.43 -5.17 17.26
CA GLY A 130 -0.21 -3.88 17.50
C GLY A 130 -1.54 -3.77 16.75
N GLN A 131 -2.11 -2.56 16.77
CA GLN A 131 -3.39 -2.28 16.11
C GLN A 131 -3.28 -0.98 15.33
N LYS A 132 -3.62 -1.05 14.06
CA LYS A 132 -3.79 0.11 13.18
C LYS A 132 -5.26 0.35 12.92
N ILE A 133 -5.67 1.62 12.74
CA ILE A 133 -7.05 2.01 12.45
C ILE A 133 -7.10 2.99 11.28
N PHE A 134 -8.27 3.12 10.66
CA PHE A 134 -8.52 4.05 9.55
C PHE A 134 -7.58 3.83 8.36
N ILE A 135 -7.29 2.56 8.06
CA ILE A 135 -6.43 2.21 6.94
C ILE A 135 -7.26 2.15 5.66
N SER A 136 -7.08 3.15 4.80
CA SER A 136 -7.73 3.19 3.50
C SER A 136 -7.24 2.01 2.65
N ALA A 137 -8.16 1.33 1.96
CA ALA A 137 -7.88 0.14 1.14
C ALA A 137 -7.16 -1.00 1.92
N GLY A 138 -7.38 -1.07 3.23
CA GLY A 138 -6.71 -2.06 4.11
C GLY A 138 -7.19 -3.49 3.88
N GLU A 139 -8.40 -3.70 3.38
CA GLU A 139 -8.96 -4.99 2.97
C GLU A 139 -9.95 -4.78 1.83
N HIS A 140 -9.84 -5.58 0.76
CA HIS A 140 -10.74 -5.59 -0.38
C HIS A 140 -10.45 -6.77 -1.31
N ASP A 141 -11.40 -7.12 -2.17
CA ASP A 141 -11.32 -8.22 -3.13
C ASP A 141 -10.97 -7.78 -4.58
N MET A 142 -10.49 -6.55 -4.77
CA MET A 142 -10.16 -6.04 -6.10
C MET A 142 -8.81 -6.53 -6.64
N THR A 143 -7.89 -6.91 -5.78
CA THR A 143 -6.54 -7.38 -6.14
C THR A 143 -6.25 -8.75 -5.52
N GLU A 144 -5.28 -9.47 -6.09
CA GLU A 144 -4.87 -10.78 -5.58
C GLU A 144 -4.20 -10.68 -4.20
N ASN A 145 -3.52 -9.57 -3.93
CA ASN A 145 -2.81 -9.35 -2.67
C ASN A 145 -2.73 -7.86 -2.33
N ILE A 146 -2.53 -7.56 -1.03
CA ILE A 146 -2.36 -6.20 -0.52
C ILE A 146 -1.05 -6.12 0.25
N ILE A 147 -0.15 -5.26 -0.20
CA ILE A 147 1.15 -5.04 0.43
C ILE A 147 1.02 -3.89 1.44
N HIS A 148 1.11 -4.21 2.73
CA HIS A 148 1.01 -3.23 3.80
C HIS A 148 2.38 -2.65 4.18
N LEU A 149 2.57 -1.35 4.02
CA LEU A 149 3.69 -0.63 4.62
C LEU A 149 3.31 -0.23 6.05
N VAL A 150 3.85 -0.93 7.02
CA VAL A 150 3.47 -0.76 8.43
C VAL A 150 4.55 0.04 9.17
N LEU A 151 4.18 1.17 9.75
CA LEU A 151 5.04 1.90 10.65
C LEU A 151 5.02 1.23 12.03
N ALA A 152 6.17 0.75 12.49
CA ALA A 152 6.31 0.07 13.77
C ALA A 152 7.66 0.37 14.43
N ARG A 153 7.74 0.28 15.76
CA ARG A 153 8.99 0.38 16.51
C ARG A 153 9.71 -0.97 16.49
N ILE A 154 11.02 -0.95 16.21
CA ILE A 154 11.84 -2.16 16.32
C ILE A 154 12.16 -2.41 17.80
N ASP A 155 11.86 -3.61 18.29
CA ASP A 155 12.21 -4.01 19.65
C ASP A 155 13.74 -3.99 19.83
N GLY A 156 14.20 -3.35 20.94
CA GLY A 156 15.61 -3.21 21.24
C GLY A 156 16.35 -2.09 20.51
N ALA A 157 15.70 -1.40 19.56
CA ALA A 157 16.28 -0.22 18.92
C ALA A 157 16.15 1.03 19.81
N PRO A 158 17.09 2.01 19.72
CA PRO A 158 16.91 3.30 20.38
C PRO A 158 15.55 3.94 20.03
N VAL A 159 14.95 4.64 21.00
CA VAL A 159 13.59 5.22 20.89
C VAL A 159 13.42 6.15 19.66
N SER A 160 14.53 6.69 19.13
CA SER A 160 14.55 7.57 17.95
C SER A 160 14.36 6.83 16.62
N TYR A 161 14.43 5.50 16.57
CA TYR A 161 14.31 4.74 15.33
C TYR A 161 12.90 4.18 15.16
N THR A 162 12.13 4.85 14.32
CA THR A 162 10.87 4.35 13.79
C THR A 162 11.11 3.92 12.35
N HIS A 163 10.88 2.64 12.02
CA HIS A 163 11.10 2.12 10.68
C HIS A 163 9.80 1.72 10.01
N LEU A 164 9.65 2.08 8.74
CA LEU A 164 8.66 1.51 7.85
C LEU A 164 9.10 0.09 7.47
N ARG A 165 8.23 -0.90 7.69
CA ARG A 165 8.41 -2.26 7.22
C ARG A 165 7.26 -2.64 6.29
N ALA A 166 7.60 -3.21 5.14
CA ALA A 166 6.61 -3.83 4.27
C ALA A 166 6.24 -5.20 4.86
N HIS A 167 4.95 -5.47 4.99
CA HIS A 167 4.40 -6.76 5.38
C HIS A 167 3.44 -7.24 4.30
N GLU A 168 3.63 -8.47 3.84
CA GLU A 168 2.72 -9.16 2.94
C GLU A 168 1.68 -9.91 3.78
N THR A 169 0.40 -9.62 3.59
CA THR A 169 -0.67 -10.47 4.07
C THR A 169 -1.11 -11.38 2.93
N GLY A 170 -0.50 -12.58 2.86
CA GLY A 170 -1.03 -13.61 1.97
C GLY A 170 -2.45 -13.97 2.38
N ARG A 171 -3.39 -13.95 1.43
CA ARG A 171 -4.67 -14.63 1.60
C ARG A 171 -4.38 -16.14 1.53
N ASN A 172 -4.56 -16.88 2.64
CA ASN A 172 -4.62 -18.33 2.66
C ASN A 172 -5.99 -18.79 2.20
#